data_522fbf19156f2a535c26ee8660cfcc15
#
_entry.id   522fbf19156f2a535c26ee8660cfcc15
#
_cell.length_a   1.000
_cell.length_b   1.000
_cell.length_c   1.000
_cell.angle_alpha   90.00
_cell.angle_beta   90.00
_cell.angle_gamma   90.00
#
_symmetry.space_group_name_H-M   'P 1'
#
loop_
_entity.id
_entity.type
_entity.pdbx_description
1 polymer ?
#
loop_
_entity_poly.entity_id
_entity_poly.type
_entity_poly.pdbx_seq_one_letter_code
_entity_poly.pdbx_strand_id
1 'polypeptide(L)'
;MQKFMLNITASSGEFYQGDCESLTLPTGDGVYGVQAGHSPVLVALHMGMLQFTVNGETRDVLVGDGIAEVTPTFVLLLVDSAERPEDIDRNRAEAARIRAEERLQHKQSMHEYYQSKIALDRAM
;
A
#
# COMPACT_ATOMS: atom_id res chain seq x y z
N MET A 1 -13.75 -14.71 21.85
CA MET A 1 -12.33 -14.42 21.73
C MET A 1 -12.00 -13.08 22.32
N GLN A 2 -10.87 -12.98 22.97
CA GLN A 2 -10.37 -11.68 23.39
C GLN A 2 -9.96 -10.87 22.17
N LYS A 3 -10.15 -9.56 22.27
CA LYS A 3 -9.84 -8.63 21.19
C LYS A 3 -8.80 -7.63 21.66
N PHE A 4 -8.06 -7.08 20.71
CA PHE A 4 -7.17 -5.96 20.94
C PHE A 4 -7.44 -4.88 19.92
N MET A 5 -7.02 -3.66 20.21
CA MET A 5 -7.18 -2.54 19.26
C MET A 5 -6.06 -2.61 18.23
N LEU A 6 -6.44 -2.51 16.95
CA LEU A 6 -5.48 -2.48 15.85
C LEU A 6 -5.57 -1.15 15.14
N ASN A 7 -4.42 -0.49 14.95
CA ASN A 7 -4.30 0.68 14.11
C ASN A 7 -3.24 0.44 13.05
N ILE A 8 -3.62 0.62 11.78
CA ILE A 8 -2.70 0.54 10.63
C ILE A 8 -2.65 1.93 10.02
N THR A 9 -1.50 2.59 10.12
CA THR A 9 -1.28 3.92 9.57
C THR A 9 -0.16 3.85 8.54
N ALA A 10 -0.47 4.28 7.32
CA ALA A 10 0.50 4.40 6.23
C ALA A 10 0.90 5.86 6.06
N SER A 11 1.92 6.13 5.22
CA SER A 11 2.34 7.50 4.94
C SER A 11 1.23 8.34 4.31
N SER A 12 0.28 7.71 3.64
CA SER A 12 -0.89 8.38 3.04
C SER A 12 -2.01 8.67 4.03
N GLY A 13 -1.94 8.11 5.25
CA GLY A 13 -2.95 8.31 6.29
C GLY A 13 -3.35 7.02 6.98
N GLU A 14 -4.35 7.10 7.85
CA GLU A 14 -4.87 5.95 8.57
C GLU A 14 -5.59 5.00 7.61
N PHE A 15 -5.20 3.72 7.63
CA PHE A 15 -5.80 2.70 6.80
C PHE A 15 -6.91 1.94 7.52
N TYR A 16 -6.69 1.60 8.79
CA TYR A 16 -7.66 0.85 9.61
C TYR A 16 -7.49 1.20 11.08
N GLN A 17 -8.61 1.30 11.78
CA GLN A 17 -8.63 1.42 13.24
C GLN A 17 -9.87 0.70 13.76
N GLY A 18 -9.67 -0.23 14.68
CA GLY A 18 -10.78 -0.96 15.27
C GLY A 18 -10.32 -2.20 16.01
N ASP A 19 -11.28 -2.99 16.44
CA ASP A 19 -11.03 -4.24 17.14
C ASP A 19 -10.45 -5.29 16.21
N CYS A 20 -9.59 -6.16 16.76
CA CYS A 20 -8.98 -7.26 16.04
C CYS A 20 -8.87 -8.47 16.94
N GLU A 21 -9.12 -9.65 16.38
CA GLU A 21 -9.06 -10.92 17.11
C GLU A 21 -7.69 -11.60 16.98
N SER A 22 -7.14 -11.54 15.76
CA SER A 22 -5.82 -12.09 15.47
C SER A 22 -5.17 -11.33 14.33
N LEU A 23 -3.84 -11.34 14.31
CA LEU A 23 -3.05 -10.57 13.34
C LEU A 23 -1.82 -11.38 12.97
N THR A 24 -1.48 -11.43 11.68
CA THR A 24 -0.23 -11.99 11.20
C THR A 24 0.54 -10.91 10.45
N LEU A 25 1.81 -10.76 10.80
CA LEU A 25 2.69 -9.70 10.30
C LEU A 25 3.77 -10.29 9.40
N PRO A 26 4.05 -9.68 8.23
CA PRO A 26 5.17 -10.09 7.39
C PRO A 26 6.49 -9.54 7.95
N THR A 27 7.44 -10.42 8.22
CA THR A 27 8.77 -10.04 8.72
C THR A 27 9.85 -10.62 7.82
N GLY A 28 11.10 -10.19 8.04
CA GLY A 28 12.22 -10.74 7.29
C GLY A 28 12.45 -12.23 7.53
N ASP A 29 12.00 -12.76 8.68
CA ASP A 29 12.16 -14.15 9.05
C ASP A 29 10.91 -15.00 8.78
N GLY A 30 9.88 -14.42 8.17
CA GLY A 30 8.62 -15.10 7.89
C GLY A 30 7.43 -14.37 8.52
N VAL A 31 6.44 -15.12 8.97
CA VAL A 31 5.20 -14.58 9.52
C VAL A 31 5.23 -14.57 11.04
N TYR A 32 4.83 -13.45 11.63
CA TYR A 32 4.76 -13.27 13.09
C TYR A 32 3.31 -13.11 13.51
N GLY A 33 2.83 -14.01 14.37
CA GLY A 33 1.44 -14.02 14.84
C GLY A 33 1.25 -13.24 16.14
N VAL A 34 0.15 -12.48 16.21
CA VAL A 34 -0.22 -11.66 17.37
C VAL A 34 -1.66 -11.90 17.75
N GLN A 35 -1.90 -12.12 19.04
CA GLN A 35 -3.22 -12.20 19.64
C GLN A 35 -3.29 -11.32 20.89
N ALA A 36 -4.49 -11.14 21.43
CA ALA A 36 -4.67 -10.35 22.65
C ALA A 36 -3.82 -10.90 23.80
N GLY A 37 -3.27 -10.02 24.61
CA GLY A 37 -2.41 -10.41 25.72
C GLY A 37 -0.96 -10.67 25.35
N HIS A 38 -0.55 -10.39 24.13
CA HIS A 38 0.83 -10.56 23.69
C HIS A 38 1.78 -9.68 24.50
N SER A 39 2.96 -10.21 24.83
CA SER A 39 3.99 -9.42 25.53
C SER A 39 4.41 -8.22 24.68
N PRO A 40 4.77 -7.09 25.32
CA PRO A 40 5.22 -5.91 24.57
C PRO A 40 6.47 -6.22 23.73
N VAL A 41 6.41 -5.82 22.45
CA VAL A 41 7.53 -6.03 21.52
C VAL A 41 7.42 -5.03 20.37
N LEU A 42 8.57 -4.65 19.80
CA LEU A 42 8.67 -3.94 18.53
C LEU A 42 9.08 -4.93 17.45
N VAL A 43 8.35 -4.96 16.34
CA VAL A 43 8.58 -5.89 15.24
C VAL A 43 8.87 -5.10 13.98
N ALA A 44 9.99 -5.38 13.33
CA ALA A 44 10.29 -4.80 12.02
C ALA A 44 9.50 -5.54 10.94
N LEU A 45 8.80 -4.78 10.11
CA LEU A 45 7.96 -5.32 9.04
C LEU A 45 8.68 -5.19 7.70
N HIS A 46 8.58 -6.23 6.89
CA HIS A 46 8.98 -6.21 5.49
C HIS A 46 7.75 -6.20 4.59
N MET A 47 7.90 -5.65 3.41
CA MET A 47 6.84 -5.66 2.41
C MET A 47 6.26 -7.06 2.26
N GLY A 48 4.95 -7.19 2.37
CA GLY A 48 4.27 -8.46 2.26
C GLY A 48 2.81 -8.37 2.63
N MET A 49 2.17 -9.54 2.65
CA MET A 49 0.75 -9.63 2.98
C MET A 49 0.58 -9.75 4.49
N LEU A 50 -0.16 -8.80 5.05
CA LEU A 50 -0.62 -8.83 6.42
C LEU A 50 -2.04 -9.37 6.44
N GLN A 51 -2.39 -10.17 7.44
CA GLN A 51 -3.75 -10.66 7.63
C GLN A 51 -4.24 -10.32 9.03
N PHE A 52 -5.49 -9.86 9.13
CA PHE A 52 -6.11 -9.64 10.43
C PHE A 52 -7.56 -10.12 10.41
N THR A 53 -8.04 -10.59 11.54
CA THR A 53 -9.37 -11.16 11.68
C THR A 53 -10.24 -10.27 12.56
N VAL A 54 -11.43 -9.92 12.05
CA VAL A 54 -12.43 -9.11 12.73
C VAL A 54 -13.77 -9.81 12.60
N ASN A 55 -14.42 -10.12 13.72
CA ASN A 55 -15.72 -10.80 13.75
C ASN A 55 -15.73 -12.10 12.93
N GLY A 56 -14.67 -12.90 13.06
CA GLY A 56 -14.53 -14.15 12.34
C GLY A 56 -14.15 -14.03 10.87
N GLU A 57 -14.03 -12.82 10.33
CA GLU A 57 -13.69 -12.58 8.94
C GLU A 57 -12.22 -12.16 8.82
N THR A 58 -11.47 -12.88 8.00
CA THR A 58 -10.06 -12.59 7.75
C THR A 58 -9.93 -11.62 6.58
N ARG A 59 -9.15 -10.57 6.79
CA ARG A 59 -8.87 -9.54 5.78
C ARG A 59 -7.40 -9.51 5.46
N ASP A 60 -7.09 -9.34 4.17
CA ASP A 60 -5.72 -9.24 3.67
C ASP A 60 -5.39 -7.79 3.36
N VAL A 61 -4.17 -7.38 3.69
CA VAL A 61 -3.65 -6.05 3.37
C VAL A 61 -2.21 -6.20 2.89
N LEU A 62 -1.90 -5.64 1.73
CA LEU A 62 -0.51 -5.55 1.28
C LEU A 62 0.12 -4.33 1.93
N VAL A 63 1.15 -4.54 2.75
CA VAL A 63 1.86 -3.46 3.43
C VAL A 63 3.28 -3.34 2.92
N GLY A 64 3.80 -2.11 2.93
CA GLY A 64 5.21 -1.84 2.73
C GLY A 64 6.00 -2.06 4.00
N ASP A 65 7.29 -1.73 3.94
CA ASP A 65 8.16 -1.82 5.10
C ASP A 65 7.67 -0.89 6.21
N GLY A 66 7.93 -1.26 7.45
CA GLY A 66 7.53 -0.45 8.59
C GLY A 66 7.87 -1.09 9.92
N ILE A 67 7.14 -0.69 10.94
CA ILE A 67 7.34 -1.15 12.29
C ILE A 67 6.00 -1.39 12.97
N ALA A 68 5.93 -2.41 13.81
CA ALA A 68 4.77 -2.70 14.64
C ALA A 68 5.13 -2.57 16.12
N GLU A 69 4.33 -1.80 16.84
CA GLU A 69 4.37 -1.78 18.31
C GLU A 69 3.27 -2.68 18.82
N VAL A 70 3.66 -3.78 19.46
CA VAL A 70 2.73 -4.78 19.97
C VAL A 70 2.68 -4.66 21.50
N THR A 71 1.45 -4.58 22.03
CA THR A 71 1.21 -4.56 23.48
C THR A 71 0.09 -5.55 23.80
N PRO A 72 -0.15 -5.85 25.08
CA PRO A 72 -1.25 -6.77 25.43
C PRO A 72 -2.64 -6.30 25.02
N THR A 73 -2.86 -4.99 24.85
CA THR A 73 -4.19 -4.41 24.60
C THR A 73 -4.32 -3.73 23.23
N PHE A 74 -3.22 -3.34 22.61
CA PHE A 74 -3.25 -2.70 21.31
C PHE A 74 -2.02 -3.03 20.46
N VAL A 75 -2.17 -2.87 19.15
CA VAL A 75 -1.10 -2.97 18.17
C VAL A 75 -1.16 -1.75 17.26
N LEU A 76 -0.04 -1.06 17.13
CA LEU A 76 0.11 0.09 16.24
C LEU A 76 1.08 -0.28 15.13
N LEU A 77 0.63 -0.16 13.89
CA LEU A 77 1.43 -0.40 12.69
C LEU A 77 1.69 0.91 11.96
N LEU A 78 2.98 1.23 11.77
CA LEU A 78 3.41 2.36 10.95
C LEU A 78 4.14 1.79 9.75
N VAL A 79 3.55 1.95 8.56
CA VAL A 79 4.05 1.33 7.32
C VAL A 79 4.15 2.37 6.20
N ASP A 80 5.02 2.12 5.23
CA ASP A 80 5.18 3.01 4.08
C ASP A 80 3.92 3.05 3.22
N SER A 81 3.25 1.91 3.07
CA SER A 81 2.02 1.81 2.30
C SER A 81 1.12 0.72 2.84
N ALA A 82 -0.17 0.84 2.59
CA ALA A 82 -1.17 -0.18 2.92
C ALA A 82 -2.25 -0.16 1.85
N GLU A 83 -2.49 -1.31 1.22
CA GLU A 83 -3.46 -1.45 0.14
C GLU A 83 -4.24 -2.74 0.29
N ARG A 84 -5.54 -2.71 -0.03
CA ARG A 84 -6.32 -3.93 -0.13
C ARG A 84 -5.98 -4.64 -1.44
N PRO A 85 -5.94 -5.99 -1.45
CA PRO A 85 -5.60 -6.74 -2.68
C PRO A 85 -6.47 -6.36 -3.87
N GLU A 86 -7.77 -6.15 -3.66
CA GLU A 86 -8.72 -5.78 -4.72
C GLU A 86 -8.44 -4.40 -5.33
N ASP A 87 -7.74 -3.53 -4.60
CA ASP A 87 -7.41 -2.18 -5.07
C ASP A 87 -6.07 -2.14 -5.83
N ILE A 88 -5.20 -3.14 -5.64
CA ILE A 88 -3.87 -3.17 -6.26
C ILE A 88 -3.97 -3.22 -7.78
N ASP A 89 -4.78 -4.12 -8.32
CA ASP A 89 -4.93 -4.26 -9.77
C ASP A 89 -5.58 -3.04 -10.38
N ARG A 90 -6.57 -2.45 -9.70
CA ARG A 90 -7.22 -1.22 -10.13
C ARG A 90 -6.22 -0.07 -10.20
N ASN A 91 -5.40 0.09 -9.16
CA ASN A 91 -4.40 1.15 -9.10
C ASN A 91 -3.32 0.98 -10.16
N ARG A 92 -2.91 -0.26 -10.44
CA ARG A 92 -1.95 -0.57 -11.52
C ARG A 92 -2.52 -0.25 -12.88
N ALA A 93 -3.78 -0.61 -13.13
CA ALA A 93 -4.47 -0.33 -14.39
C ALA A 93 -4.59 1.17 -14.61
N GLU A 94 -4.97 1.93 -13.57
CA GLU A 94 -5.08 3.39 -13.64
C GLU A 94 -3.73 4.04 -13.92
N ALA A 95 -2.67 3.62 -13.24
CA ALA A 95 -1.32 4.12 -13.47
C ALA A 95 -0.83 3.82 -14.88
N ALA A 96 -1.13 2.64 -15.41
CA ALA A 96 -0.78 2.26 -16.78
C ALA A 96 -1.53 3.11 -17.81
N ARG A 97 -2.82 3.40 -17.56
CA ARG A 97 -3.63 4.27 -18.43
C ARG A 97 -3.05 5.68 -18.46
N ILE A 98 -2.72 6.25 -17.33
CA ILE A 98 -2.14 7.58 -17.23
C ILE A 98 -0.81 7.65 -17.98
N ARG A 99 0.06 6.66 -17.82
CA ARG A 99 1.34 6.62 -18.53
C ARG A 99 1.16 6.50 -20.04
N ALA A 100 0.16 5.74 -20.49
CA ALA A 100 -0.14 5.59 -21.91
C ALA A 100 -0.64 6.92 -22.50
N GLU A 101 -1.51 7.64 -21.78
CA GLU A 101 -2.00 8.95 -22.22
C GLU A 101 -0.88 9.98 -22.30
N GLU A 102 0.01 10.02 -21.31
CA GLU A 102 1.17 10.91 -21.30
C GLU A 102 2.09 10.66 -22.48
N ARG A 103 2.36 9.38 -22.79
CA ARG A 103 3.19 9.02 -23.95
C ARG A 103 2.54 9.46 -25.28
N LEU A 104 1.23 9.30 -25.38
CA LEU A 104 0.49 9.71 -26.58
C LEU A 104 0.56 11.23 -26.78
N GLN A 105 0.34 11.99 -25.72
CA GLN A 105 0.46 13.45 -25.75
C GLN A 105 1.87 13.89 -26.13
N HIS A 106 2.89 13.22 -25.61
CA HIS A 106 4.29 13.51 -25.95
C HIS A 106 4.55 13.31 -27.45
N LYS A 107 4.05 12.19 -28.01
CA LYS A 107 4.18 11.92 -29.45
C LYS A 107 3.52 13.00 -30.30
N GLN A 108 2.31 13.42 -29.93
CA GLN A 108 1.61 14.48 -30.63
C GLN A 108 2.37 15.80 -30.60
N SER A 109 2.88 16.17 -29.43
CA SER A 109 3.66 17.40 -29.24
C SER A 109 4.93 17.39 -30.09
N MET A 110 5.64 16.27 -30.17
CA MET A 110 6.82 16.13 -31.01
C MET A 110 6.47 16.20 -32.49
N HIS A 111 5.37 15.58 -32.90
CA HIS A 111 4.91 15.60 -34.27
C HIS A 111 4.57 17.03 -34.72
N GLU A 112 3.83 17.74 -33.90
CA GLU A 112 3.49 19.16 -34.17
C GLU A 112 4.73 20.05 -34.25
N TYR A 113 5.68 19.83 -33.34
CA TYR A 113 6.94 20.56 -33.34
C TYR A 113 7.70 20.36 -34.64
N TYR A 114 7.85 19.14 -35.13
CA TYR A 114 8.56 18.84 -36.38
C TYR A 114 7.82 19.40 -37.59
N GLN A 115 6.49 19.35 -37.63
CA GLN A 115 5.71 19.94 -38.70
C GLN A 115 5.90 21.47 -38.76
N SER A 116 5.88 22.12 -37.61
CA SER A 116 6.09 23.57 -37.52
C SER A 116 7.50 23.94 -37.96
N LYS A 117 8.50 23.16 -37.62
CA LYS A 117 9.90 23.40 -38.04
C LYS A 117 10.06 23.25 -39.56
N ILE A 118 9.46 22.21 -40.14
CA ILE A 118 9.49 22.00 -41.60
C ILE A 118 8.83 23.16 -42.31
N ALA A 119 7.66 23.62 -41.86
CA ALA A 119 6.96 24.74 -42.44
C ALA A 119 7.79 26.03 -42.41
N LEU A 120 8.47 26.27 -41.28
CA LEU A 120 9.35 27.43 -41.12
C LEU A 120 10.54 27.35 -42.09
N ASP A 121 11.19 26.22 -42.21
CA ASP A 121 12.31 25.99 -43.11
C ASP A 121 11.92 26.21 -44.57
N ARG A 122 10.71 25.80 -44.97
CA ARG A 122 10.20 26.02 -46.32
C ARG A 122 9.88 27.49 -46.62
N ALA A 123 9.50 28.24 -45.59
CA ALA A 123 9.17 29.67 -45.74
C ALA A 123 10.43 30.54 -45.86
N MET A 124 11.56 30.04 -45.47
CA MET A 124 12.84 30.72 -45.57
C MET A 124 13.55 30.40 -46.89
#